data_0e74f4e23a1c7e487fb21417ad9bed31
#
_entry.id   0e74f4e23a1c7e487fb21417ad9bed31
#
_cell.length_a   1.000
_cell.length_b   1.000
_cell.length_c   1.000
_cell.angle_alpha   90.00
_cell.angle_beta   90.00
_cell.angle_gamma   90.00
#
_symmetry.space_group_name_H-M   'P 1'
#
loop_
_entity.id
_entity.type
_entity.pdbx_description
1 polymer ?
#
loop_
_entity_poly.entity_id
_entity_poly.type
_entity_poly.pdbx_seq_one_letter_code
_entity_poly.pdbx_strand_id
1 'polypeptide(L)'
;MKIGIDLGTANVLVYVKGKGIVIQEPSVVAVSDDNRIVAVGEEAREMIGRTPGNIQAIRPMKDGVIADYVITEAMLRFFIGKATKGRVSLTRPEVMISVPAGVTSVEKRAVRDAALKAGAKEAYLIEEPLAAAIG
;
A
#
# COMPACT_ATOMS: atom_id res chain seq x y z
N MET A 1 13.81 -7.11 -9.98
CA MET A 1 12.58 -7.62 -9.34
C MET A 1 11.39 -6.78 -9.77
N LYS A 2 10.30 -7.44 -10.08
CA LYS A 2 9.06 -6.75 -10.46
C LYS A 2 7.96 -7.07 -9.46
N ILE A 3 7.34 -6.01 -8.94
CA ILE A 3 6.30 -6.10 -7.92
C ILE A 3 5.03 -5.44 -8.43
N GLY A 4 3.90 -6.11 -8.27
CA GLY A 4 2.59 -5.52 -8.52
C GLY A 4 1.87 -5.29 -7.19
N ILE A 5 1.30 -4.11 -7.00
CA ILE A 5 0.55 -3.77 -5.79
C ILE A 5 -0.85 -3.33 -6.19
N ASP A 6 -1.85 -3.98 -5.65
CA ASP A 6 -3.25 -3.57 -5.81
C ASP A 6 -3.68 -2.84 -4.54
N LEU A 7 -3.85 -1.53 -4.64
CA LEU A 7 -4.31 -0.69 -3.53
C LEU A 7 -5.84 -0.68 -3.52
N GLY A 8 -6.43 -1.71 -2.96
CA GLY A 8 -7.87 -1.78 -2.81
C GLY A 8 -8.35 -1.02 -1.58
N THR A 9 -9.63 -0.67 -1.57
CA THR A 9 -10.24 0.00 -0.43
C THR A 9 -10.23 -0.89 0.81
N ALA A 10 -10.50 -2.18 0.63
CA ALA A 10 -10.58 -3.14 1.73
C ALA A 10 -9.28 -3.89 1.96
N ASN A 11 -8.58 -4.26 0.89
CA ASN A 11 -7.39 -5.10 0.97
C ASN A 11 -6.29 -4.61 0.04
N VAL A 12 -5.05 -4.92 0.43
CA VAL A 12 -3.87 -4.72 -0.41
C VAL A 12 -3.37 -6.08 -0.83
N LEU A 13 -3.16 -6.26 -2.14
CA LEU A 13 -2.55 -7.47 -2.69
C LEU A 13 -1.18 -7.10 -3.23
N VAL A 14 -0.18 -7.92 -2.93
CA VAL A 14 1.16 -7.74 -3.47
C VAL A 14 1.56 -8.99 -4.23
N TYR A 15 1.91 -8.80 -5.47
CA TYR A 15 2.34 -9.84 -6.38
C TYR A 15 3.82 -9.64 -6.71
N VAL A 16 4.59 -10.72 -6.68
CA VAL A 16 5.99 -10.70 -7.10
C VAL A 16 6.14 -11.62 -8.31
N LYS A 17 6.70 -11.08 -9.39
CA LYS A 17 6.89 -11.85 -10.61
C LYS A 17 7.73 -13.10 -10.33
N GLY A 18 7.21 -14.24 -10.73
CA GLY A 18 7.85 -15.54 -10.48
C GLY A 18 7.44 -16.21 -9.19
N LYS A 19 6.79 -15.49 -8.27
CA LYS A 19 6.35 -16.05 -6.99
C LYS A 19 4.84 -16.03 -6.80
N GLY A 20 4.12 -15.20 -7.57
CA GLY A 20 2.68 -15.04 -7.44
C GLY A 20 2.32 -14.05 -6.33
N ILE A 21 1.12 -14.20 -5.78
CA ILE A 21 0.65 -13.32 -4.70
C ILE A 21 1.37 -13.70 -3.41
N VAL A 22 2.14 -12.77 -2.86
CA VAL A 22 2.95 -13.02 -1.65
C VAL A 22 2.37 -12.32 -0.43
N ILE A 23 1.51 -11.31 -0.62
CA ILE A 23 0.89 -10.57 0.48
C ILE A 23 -0.57 -10.31 0.12
N GLN A 24 -1.46 -10.59 1.09
CA GLN A 24 -2.86 -10.22 1.00
C GLN A 24 -3.28 -9.79 2.39
N GLU A 25 -3.41 -8.49 2.61
CA GLU A 25 -3.68 -7.94 3.92
C GLU A 25 -4.70 -6.81 3.85
N PRO A 26 -5.41 -6.53 4.94
CA PRO A 26 -6.37 -5.43 4.94
C PRO A 26 -5.68 -4.08 4.77
N SER A 27 -6.35 -3.17 4.08
CA SER A 27 -5.89 -1.79 3.87
C SER A 27 -6.18 -0.96 5.11
N VAL A 28 -5.47 -1.23 6.20
CA VAL A 28 -5.68 -0.51 7.45
C VAL A 28 -4.34 -0.29 8.14
N VAL A 29 -4.24 0.84 8.83
CA VAL A 29 -3.05 1.22 9.58
C VAL A 29 -3.49 1.59 10.99
N ALA A 30 -2.77 1.13 11.99
CA ALA A 30 -3.01 1.49 13.38
C ALA A 30 -2.09 2.64 13.77
N VAL A 31 -2.67 3.70 14.30
CA VAL A 31 -1.95 4.93 14.65
C VAL A 31 -2.20 5.26 16.11
N SER A 32 -1.15 5.58 16.85
CA SER A 32 -1.25 5.96 18.25
C SER A 32 -1.67 7.42 18.41
N ASP A 33 -1.95 7.82 19.64
CA ASP A 33 -2.39 9.19 19.95
C ASP A 33 -1.40 10.27 19.52
N ASP A 34 -0.12 9.94 19.48
CA ASP A 34 0.93 10.86 19.03
C ASP A 34 1.19 10.79 17.53
N ASN A 35 0.24 10.28 16.77
CA ASN A 35 0.30 10.15 15.31
C ASN A 35 1.43 9.26 14.82
N ARG A 36 1.80 8.28 15.63
CA ARG A 36 2.84 7.34 15.26
C ARG A 36 2.20 6.07 14.70
N ILE A 37 2.70 5.60 13.58
CA ILE A 37 2.23 4.34 12.98
C ILE A 37 2.79 3.19 13.80
N VAL A 38 1.92 2.37 14.36
CA VAL A 38 2.33 1.25 15.22
C VAL A 38 2.14 -0.11 14.56
N ALA A 39 1.28 -0.20 13.55
CA ALA A 39 1.08 -1.46 12.82
C ALA A 39 0.43 -1.19 11.48
N VAL A 40 0.57 -2.13 10.54
CA VAL A 40 0.01 -2.04 9.19
C VAL A 40 -0.60 -3.39 8.83
N GLY A 41 -1.72 -3.36 8.13
CA GLY A 41 -2.33 -4.57 7.59
C GLY A 41 -2.96 -5.46 8.63
N GLU A 42 -2.70 -6.75 8.55
CA GLU A 42 -3.29 -7.73 9.45
C GLU A 42 -2.95 -7.47 10.91
N GLU A 43 -1.71 -7.09 11.17
CA GLU A 43 -1.28 -6.76 12.53
C GLU A 43 -2.05 -5.56 13.07
N ALA A 44 -2.31 -4.56 12.24
CA ALA A 44 -3.10 -3.39 12.61
C ALA A 44 -4.53 -3.81 12.98
N ARG A 45 -5.13 -4.67 12.17
CA ARG A 45 -6.48 -5.16 12.43
C ARG A 45 -6.59 -5.89 13.75
N GLU A 46 -5.61 -6.76 14.04
CA GLU A 46 -5.58 -7.48 15.32
C GLU A 46 -5.38 -6.54 16.49
N MET A 47 -4.50 -5.58 16.36
CA MET A 47 -4.22 -4.61 17.42
C MET A 47 -5.44 -3.78 17.77
N ILE A 48 -6.17 -3.31 16.75
CA ILE A 48 -7.38 -2.51 16.95
C ILE A 48 -8.45 -3.32 17.70
N GLY A 49 -8.54 -4.60 17.43
CA GLY A 49 -9.51 -5.47 18.11
C GLY A 49 -9.15 -5.78 19.55
N ARG A 50 -7.88 -5.67 19.93
CA ARG A 50 -7.40 -6.06 21.25
C ARG A 50 -7.08 -4.89 22.19
N THR A 51 -6.73 -3.74 21.63
CA THR A 51 -6.21 -2.61 22.40
C THR A 51 -7.08 -1.39 22.15
N PRO A 52 -8.21 -1.28 22.85
CA PRO A 52 -9.05 -0.11 22.74
C PRO A 52 -8.37 1.10 23.38
N GLY A 53 -8.79 2.28 22.98
CA GLY A 53 -8.39 3.52 23.61
C GLY A 53 -7.43 4.36 22.78
N ASN A 54 -6.15 4.12 22.94
CA ASN A 54 -5.13 4.99 22.36
C ASN A 54 -4.75 4.68 20.92
N ILE A 55 -5.37 3.69 20.30
CA ILE A 55 -5.05 3.25 18.94
C ILE A 55 -6.25 3.52 18.04
N GLN A 56 -5.99 4.22 16.93
CA GLN A 56 -7.01 4.49 15.93
C GLN A 56 -6.75 3.73 14.65
N ALA A 57 -7.83 3.27 14.02
CA ALA A 57 -7.76 2.65 12.70
C ALA A 57 -7.87 3.72 11.64
N ILE A 58 -6.91 3.74 10.71
CA ILE A 58 -6.98 4.64 9.57
C ILE A 58 -6.96 3.79 8.30
N ARG A 59 -7.90 4.06 7.40
CA ARG A 59 -7.94 3.44 6.09
C ARG A 59 -7.40 4.45 5.08
N PRO A 60 -6.18 4.23 4.54
CA PRO A 60 -5.57 5.17 3.60
C PRO A 60 -6.38 5.37 2.33
N MET A 61 -7.08 4.30 1.91
CA MET A 61 -7.97 4.33 0.74
C MET A 61 -9.40 4.23 1.23
N LYS A 62 -10.21 5.22 0.90
CA LYS A 62 -11.61 5.24 1.31
C LYS A 62 -12.48 5.64 0.12
N ASP A 63 -13.49 4.84 -0.17
CA ASP A 63 -14.44 5.11 -1.26
C ASP A 63 -13.75 5.37 -2.61
N GLY A 64 -12.66 4.64 -2.86
CA GLY A 64 -11.92 4.75 -4.11
C GLY A 64 -11.01 5.95 -4.23
N VAL A 65 -10.79 6.69 -3.13
CA VAL A 65 -9.88 7.84 -3.13
C VAL A 65 -8.84 7.69 -2.03
N ILE A 66 -7.74 8.42 -2.18
CA ILE A 66 -6.67 8.44 -1.18
C ILE A 66 -7.10 9.43 -0.08
N ALA A 67 -7.37 8.90 1.11
CA ALA A 67 -7.79 9.72 2.24
C ALA A 67 -6.61 10.36 2.98
N ASP A 68 -5.45 9.70 2.97
CA ASP A 68 -4.27 10.19 3.68
C ASP A 68 -3.00 9.77 2.95
N TYR A 69 -2.25 10.76 2.44
CA TYR A 69 -1.04 10.51 1.65
C TYR A 69 0.12 10.00 2.50
N VAL A 70 0.29 10.56 3.70
CA VAL A 70 1.39 10.17 4.59
C VAL A 70 1.24 8.71 5.01
N ILE A 71 0.03 8.33 5.37
CA ILE A 71 -0.28 6.97 5.77
C ILE A 71 -0.14 6.02 4.57
N THR A 72 -0.59 6.44 3.39
CA THR A 72 -0.45 5.64 2.17
C THR A 72 1.02 5.41 1.84
N GLU A 73 1.86 6.44 1.97
CA GLU A 73 3.30 6.30 1.75
C GLU A 73 3.91 5.27 2.72
N ALA A 74 3.57 5.38 3.99
CA ALA A 74 4.08 4.45 5.00
C ALA A 74 3.61 3.02 4.73
N MET A 75 2.37 2.85 4.30
CA MET A 75 1.82 1.54 3.96
C MET A 75 2.56 0.93 2.76
N LEU A 76 2.80 1.72 1.72
CA LEU A 76 3.56 1.26 0.55
C LEU A 76 4.98 0.85 0.94
N ARG A 77 5.63 1.66 1.76
CA ARG A 77 6.98 1.35 2.24
C ARG A 77 6.99 0.03 2.99
N PHE A 78 6.02 -0.19 3.84
CA PHE A 78 5.90 -1.42 4.60
C PHE A 78 5.75 -2.64 3.68
N PHE A 79 4.83 -2.58 2.72
CA PHE A 79 4.57 -3.72 1.84
C PHE A 79 5.69 -3.98 0.85
N ILE A 80 6.31 -2.94 0.31
CA ILE A 80 7.47 -3.10 -0.57
C ILE A 80 8.62 -3.73 0.22
N GLY A 81 8.86 -3.26 1.46
CA GLY A 81 9.87 -3.83 2.32
C GLY A 81 9.61 -5.29 2.63
N LYS A 82 8.37 -5.64 2.91
CA LYS A 82 7.99 -7.02 3.22
C LYS A 82 8.14 -7.93 1.99
N ALA A 83 7.75 -7.45 0.81
CA ALA A 83 7.87 -8.21 -0.43
C ALA A 83 9.32 -8.46 -0.83
N THR A 84 10.22 -7.52 -0.52
CA THR A 84 11.65 -7.64 -0.81
C THR A 84 12.43 -8.25 0.36
N LYS A 85 11.75 -8.60 1.44
CA LYS A 85 12.35 -9.14 2.66
C LYS A 85 13.42 -8.22 3.24
N GLY A 86 13.16 -6.91 3.19
CA GLY A 86 14.06 -5.90 3.70
C GLY A 86 15.26 -5.59 2.80
N ARG A 87 15.28 -6.13 1.59
CA ARG A 87 16.40 -5.94 0.67
C ARG A 87 16.07 -4.96 -0.45
N VAL A 88 15.33 -3.90 -0.14
CA VAL A 88 14.87 -2.93 -1.15
C VAL A 88 16.05 -2.33 -1.91
N SER A 89 17.10 -1.91 -1.19
CA SER A 89 18.27 -1.26 -1.81
C SER A 89 19.05 -2.20 -2.71
N LEU A 90 19.01 -3.51 -2.45
CA LEU A 90 19.70 -4.51 -3.27
C LEU A 90 18.86 -4.92 -4.48
N THR A 91 17.55 -5.09 -4.29
CA THR A 91 16.67 -5.57 -5.36
C THR A 91 16.23 -4.47 -6.29
N ARG A 92 16.13 -3.24 -5.80
CA ARG A 92 15.65 -2.06 -6.53
C ARG A 92 14.45 -2.41 -7.42
N PRO A 93 13.30 -2.73 -6.82
CA PRO A 93 12.18 -3.27 -7.58
C PRO A 93 11.55 -2.25 -8.51
N GLU A 94 11.03 -2.74 -9.62
CA GLU A 94 10.10 -1.98 -10.45
C GLU A 94 8.72 -2.29 -9.90
N VAL A 95 7.94 -1.26 -9.60
CA VAL A 95 6.65 -1.43 -8.94
C VAL A 95 5.52 -0.92 -9.84
N MET A 96 4.53 -1.77 -10.06
CA MET A 96 3.31 -1.39 -10.76
C MET A 96 2.19 -1.34 -9.73
N ILE A 97 1.51 -0.20 -9.64
CA ILE A 97 0.47 0.01 -8.63
C ILE A 97 -0.87 0.20 -9.31
N SER A 98 -1.83 -0.65 -8.95
CA SER A 98 -3.21 -0.51 -9.38
C SER A 98 -3.95 0.37 -8.38
N VAL A 99 -4.58 1.42 -8.86
CA VAL A 99 -5.34 2.37 -8.04
C VAL A 99 -6.79 2.41 -8.50
N PRO A 100 -7.73 2.79 -7.60
CA PRO A 100 -9.13 2.89 -7.98
C PRO A 100 -9.36 3.93 -9.08
N ALA A 101 -10.41 3.73 -9.85
CA ALA A 101 -10.86 4.72 -10.82
C ALA A 101 -11.25 6.01 -10.10
N GLY A 102 -11.05 7.14 -10.74
CA GLY A 102 -11.40 8.43 -10.13
C GLY A 102 -10.28 9.05 -9.31
N VAL A 103 -9.16 8.36 -9.15
CA VAL A 103 -7.97 8.95 -8.54
C VAL A 103 -7.45 10.05 -9.47
N THR A 104 -7.23 11.24 -8.92
CA THR A 104 -6.76 12.38 -9.70
C THR A 104 -5.31 12.21 -10.14
N SER A 105 -4.87 13.00 -11.12
CA SER A 105 -3.48 12.98 -11.56
C SER A 105 -2.52 13.41 -10.45
N VAL A 106 -2.95 14.30 -9.56
CA VAL A 106 -2.15 14.70 -8.40
C VAL A 106 -1.99 13.53 -7.43
N GLU A 107 -3.07 12.79 -7.20
CA GLU A 107 -3.05 11.62 -6.33
C GLU A 107 -2.18 10.51 -6.91
N LYS A 108 -2.26 10.26 -8.22
CA LYS A 108 -1.41 9.28 -8.90
C LYS A 108 0.06 9.63 -8.74
N ARG A 109 0.39 10.92 -8.90
CA ARG A 109 1.77 11.37 -8.72
C ARG A 109 2.24 11.15 -7.28
N ALA A 110 1.38 11.43 -6.31
CA ALA A 110 1.71 11.22 -4.90
C ALA A 110 2.01 9.75 -4.60
N VAL A 111 1.20 8.84 -5.13
CA VAL A 111 1.41 7.40 -4.96
C VAL A 111 2.71 6.97 -5.63
N ARG A 112 2.97 7.45 -6.84
CA ARG A 112 4.21 7.14 -7.55
C ARG A 112 5.42 7.62 -6.76
N ASP A 113 5.38 8.85 -6.27
CA ASP A 113 6.47 9.42 -5.47
C ASP A 113 6.67 8.63 -4.17
N ALA A 114 5.59 8.19 -3.55
CA ALA A 114 5.67 7.37 -2.35
C ALA A 114 6.37 6.03 -2.62
N ALA A 115 6.08 5.39 -3.75
CA ALA A 115 6.73 4.15 -4.13
C ALA A 115 8.23 4.37 -4.39
N LEU A 116 8.59 5.47 -5.05
CA LEU A 116 9.99 5.80 -5.31
C LEU A 116 10.74 6.08 -4.00
N LYS A 117 10.11 6.79 -3.07
CA LYS A 117 10.69 7.03 -1.75
C LYS A 117 10.85 5.76 -0.94
N ALA A 118 9.99 4.78 -1.19
CA ALA A 118 10.09 3.48 -0.52
C ALA A 118 11.24 2.62 -1.08
N GLY A 119 11.89 3.07 -2.13
CA GLY A 119 13.06 2.40 -2.69
C GLY A 119 12.84 1.76 -4.06
N ALA A 120 11.68 1.94 -4.67
CA ALA A 120 11.42 1.43 -6.00
C ALA A 120 12.32 2.12 -7.02
N LYS A 121 12.84 1.36 -7.97
CA LYS A 121 13.63 1.90 -9.07
C LYS A 121 12.74 2.72 -10.00
N GLU A 122 11.57 2.18 -10.31
CA GLU A 122 10.55 2.82 -11.10
C GLU A 122 9.18 2.45 -10.56
N ALA A 123 8.21 3.34 -10.75
CA ALA A 123 6.83 3.11 -10.33
C ALA A 123 5.87 3.50 -11.45
N TYR A 124 4.93 2.61 -11.75
CA TYR A 124 3.91 2.80 -12.76
C TYR A 124 2.54 2.64 -12.12
N LEU A 125 1.59 3.47 -12.53
CA LEU A 125 0.23 3.39 -12.01
C LEU A 125 -0.75 3.05 -13.12
N ILE A 126 -1.70 2.16 -12.80
CA ILE A 126 -2.81 1.84 -13.70
C ILE A 126 -4.12 1.97 -12.93
N GLU A 127 -5.17 2.33 -13.64
CA GLU A 127 -6.49 2.45 -13.03
C GLU A 127 -7.17 1.07 -13.02
N GLU A 128 -7.76 0.74 -11.87
CA GLU A 128 -8.37 -0.56 -11.63
C GLU A 128 -9.47 -0.94 -12.62
N PRO A 129 -10.39 -0.04 -13.02
CA PRO A 129 -11.42 -0.42 -13.99
C PRO A 129 -10.87 -0.86 -15.33
N LEU A 130 -9.76 -0.28 -15.78
CA LEU A 130 -9.11 -0.71 -17.01
C LEU A 130 -8.58 -2.13 -16.85
N ALA A 131 -7.93 -2.42 -15.75
CA ALA A 131 -7.45 -3.76 -15.46
C ALA A 131 -8.60 -4.76 -15.36
N ALA A 132 -9.71 -4.38 -14.74
CA ALA A 132 -10.90 -5.22 -14.62
C ALA A 132 -11.55 -5.47 -15.98
N ALA A 133 -11.57 -4.48 -16.85
CA ALA A 133 -12.14 -4.62 -18.20
C ALA A 133 -11.30 -5.55 -19.07
N ILE A 134 -10.01 -5.57 -18.88
CA ILE A 134 -9.09 -6.44 -19.61
C ILE A 134 -9.13 -7.87 -19.06
N GLY A 135 -9.29 -7.97 -17.77
CA GLY A 135 -9.37 -9.26 -17.08
C GLY A 135 -10.66 -9.97 -17.30
#